data_8cfb86cb825c312884c6cdefc102bc23
#
_entry.id   8cfb86cb825c312884c6cdefc102bc23
#
_cell.length_a   1.000
_cell.length_b   1.000
_cell.length_c   1.000
_cell.angle_alpha   90.00
_cell.angle_beta   90.00
_cell.angle_gamma   90.00
#
_symmetry.space_group_name_H-M   'P 1'
#
loop_
_entity.id
_entity.type
_entity.pdbx_description
1 polymer ?
#
loop_
_entity_poly.entity_id
_entity_poly.type
_entity_poly.pdbx_seq_one_letter_code
_entity_poly.pdbx_strand_id
1 'polypeptide(L)'
;QIFIPLRTAQRLLLGINHVSFMRIKATDASLLPLSVEQIRLILRDRHDIRAGEPDDFSIRNQLQALDILTSVTNAIRNFLAAIGGIALLVGGIGIMNIMLVSVMERVHEIGLRKAVGARRIHILLQFLIETSLIALMGGVVGIIAGSFVSVLFAFIANYLGYDWDFVLSLRSLTIAVIISLATGLFFGFYPAWRASKMNPIEALRYA
;
A
#
# COMPACT_ATOMS: atom_id res chain seq x y z
N GLN A 1 -17.98 14.38 37.47
CA GLN A 1 -16.58 14.28 37.90
C GLN A 1 -16.44 15.07 39.20
N ILE A 2 -15.80 14.46 40.19
CA ILE A 2 -15.51 15.10 41.46
C ILE A 2 -14.02 15.39 41.53
N PHE A 3 -13.64 16.64 41.74
CA PHE A 3 -12.24 17.06 41.84
C PHE A 3 -11.93 17.25 43.34
N ILE A 4 -10.88 16.62 43.81
CA ILE A 4 -10.38 16.75 45.19
C ILE A 4 -8.91 17.15 45.19
N PRO A 5 -8.44 17.93 46.16
CA PRO A 5 -7.03 18.28 46.28
C PRO A 5 -6.16 17.04 46.42
N LEU A 6 -5.00 17.00 45.78
CA LEU A 6 -4.08 15.85 45.74
C LEU A 6 -3.72 15.38 47.18
N ARG A 7 -3.37 16.30 48.06
CA ARG A 7 -3.01 15.95 49.43
C ARG A 7 -4.16 15.32 50.22
N THR A 8 -5.40 15.76 49.97
CA THR A 8 -6.60 15.17 50.58
C THR A 8 -6.83 13.77 50.07
N ALA A 9 -6.68 13.55 48.77
CA ALA A 9 -6.76 12.22 48.15
C ALA A 9 -5.71 11.27 48.74
N GLN A 10 -4.45 11.70 48.78
CA GLN A 10 -3.35 10.88 49.28
C GLN A 10 -3.52 10.52 50.77
N ARG A 11 -3.73 11.49 51.66
CA ARG A 11 -3.68 11.27 53.09
C ARG A 11 -4.99 10.74 53.67
N LEU A 12 -6.15 11.24 53.22
CA LEU A 12 -7.44 10.90 53.83
C LEU A 12 -8.13 9.72 53.11
N LEU A 13 -7.99 9.59 51.80
CA LEU A 13 -8.71 8.55 51.07
C LEU A 13 -7.85 7.32 50.77
N LEU A 14 -6.57 7.51 50.41
CA LEU A 14 -5.74 6.42 49.87
C LEU A 14 -4.63 5.97 50.86
N GLY A 15 -4.26 6.79 51.86
CA GLY A 15 -3.19 6.46 52.80
C GLY A 15 -1.80 6.33 52.17
N ILE A 16 -1.57 6.96 51.03
CA ILE A 16 -0.31 6.89 50.24
C ILE A 16 0.39 8.24 50.22
N ASN A 17 1.72 8.22 50.05
CA ASN A 17 2.55 9.44 49.93
C ASN A 17 3.16 9.62 48.51
N HIS A 18 2.77 8.82 47.55
CA HIS A 18 3.29 8.84 46.22
C HIS A 18 2.18 9.08 45.18
N VAL A 19 2.56 9.33 43.93
CA VAL A 19 1.66 9.45 42.78
C VAL A 19 1.92 8.27 41.87
N SER A 20 0.87 7.50 41.54
CA SER A 20 1.00 6.31 40.70
C SER A 20 1.33 6.62 39.25
N PHE A 21 0.83 7.75 38.74
CA PHE A 21 1.19 8.22 37.38
C PHE A 21 1.01 9.74 37.26
N MET A 22 1.80 10.33 36.37
CA MET A 22 1.69 11.73 35.99
C MET A 22 1.55 11.83 34.49
N ARG A 23 0.68 12.71 34.00
CA ARG A 23 0.56 13.04 32.59
C ARG A 23 1.13 14.43 32.35
N ILE A 24 2.16 14.52 31.54
CA ILE A 24 2.85 15.75 31.22
C ILE A 24 2.60 16.05 29.74
N LYS A 25 2.27 17.31 29.45
CA LYS A 25 2.08 17.77 28.07
C LYS A 25 3.24 18.69 27.71
N ALA A 26 3.98 18.34 26.66
CA ALA A 26 4.95 19.24 26.07
C ALA A 26 4.24 20.32 25.22
N THR A 27 4.83 21.49 25.12
CA THR A 27 4.29 22.61 24.35
C THR A 27 4.40 22.32 22.83
N ASP A 28 5.46 21.62 22.42
CA ASP A 28 5.72 21.24 21.05
C ASP A 28 6.19 19.79 20.97
N ALA A 29 5.76 19.07 19.92
CA ALA A 29 6.14 17.68 19.68
C ALA A 29 7.66 17.51 19.43
N SER A 30 8.31 18.53 18.84
CA SER A 30 9.75 18.53 18.60
C SER A 30 10.59 18.56 19.87
N LEU A 31 10.03 19.07 20.98
CA LEU A 31 10.68 19.16 22.29
C LEU A 31 10.50 17.91 23.13
N LEU A 32 9.69 16.95 22.69
CA LEU A 32 9.40 15.74 23.46
C LEU A 32 10.64 14.92 23.84
N PRO A 33 11.63 14.65 22.96
CA PRO A 33 12.82 13.92 23.34
C PRO A 33 13.62 14.62 24.44
N LEU A 34 13.78 15.93 24.33
CA LEU A 34 14.47 16.75 25.32
C LEU A 34 13.70 16.76 26.65
N SER A 35 12.37 16.91 26.59
CA SER A 35 11.51 16.90 27.77
C SER A 35 11.55 15.58 28.52
N VAL A 36 11.57 14.45 27.79
CA VAL A 36 11.71 13.11 28.39
C VAL A 36 13.02 12.99 29.18
N GLU A 37 14.12 13.48 28.62
CA GLU A 37 15.41 13.43 29.28
C GLU A 37 15.47 14.33 30.51
N GLN A 38 14.94 15.55 30.42
CA GLN A 38 14.82 16.45 31.56
C GLN A 38 13.94 15.86 32.69
N ILE A 39 12.80 15.27 32.34
CA ILE A 39 11.92 14.60 33.31
C ILE A 39 12.65 13.44 33.97
N ARG A 40 13.41 12.65 33.21
CA ARG A 40 14.20 11.55 33.75
C ARG A 40 15.23 12.04 34.78
N LEU A 41 15.97 13.08 34.44
CA LEU A 41 16.97 13.66 35.35
C LEU A 41 16.30 14.18 36.65
N ILE A 42 15.19 14.91 36.54
CA ILE A 42 14.47 15.43 37.68
C ILE A 42 13.92 14.29 38.58
N LEU A 43 13.35 13.24 37.98
CA LEU A 43 12.82 12.12 38.72
C LEU A 43 13.92 11.31 39.40
N ARG A 44 15.06 11.06 38.73
CA ARG A 44 16.22 10.40 39.32
C ARG A 44 16.75 11.18 40.55
N ASP A 45 16.86 12.52 40.43
CA ASP A 45 17.26 13.38 41.52
C ASP A 45 16.26 13.33 42.70
N ARG A 46 14.96 13.33 42.40
CA ARG A 46 13.89 13.29 43.42
C ARG A 46 13.72 11.94 44.09
N HIS A 47 14.13 10.86 43.44
CA HIS A 47 14.08 9.49 43.95
C HIS A 47 15.44 9.03 44.54
N ASP A 48 16.43 9.93 44.64
CA ASP A 48 17.79 9.64 45.12
C ASP A 48 18.47 8.47 44.40
N ILE A 49 18.17 8.28 43.07
CA ILE A 49 18.73 7.21 42.25
C ILE A 49 20.17 7.57 41.85
N ARG A 50 21.14 6.76 42.26
CA ARG A 50 22.57 6.98 42.00
C ARG A 50 22.93 6.70 40.52
N ALA A 51 24.05 7.25 40.08
CA ALA A 51 24.57 6.98 38.73
C ALA A 51 24.87 5.46 38.59
N GLY A 52 24.28 4.84 37.54
CA GLY A 52 24.41 3.41 37.29
C GLY A 52 23.29 2.52 37.87
N GLU A 53 22.44 3.05 38.72
CA GLU A 53 21.24 2.32 39.19
C GLU A 53 20.09 2.41 38.18
N PRO A 54 19.27 1.34 38.03
CA PRO A 54 18.11 1.36 37.15
C PRO A 54 17.02 2.31 37.67
N ASP A 55 16.25 2.91 36.74
CA ASP A 55 15.12 3.76 37.11
C ASP A 55 14.00 2.93 37.75
N ASP A 56 13.40 3.42 38.85
CA ASP A 56 12.23 2.82 39.53
C ASP A 56 10.90 3.33 38.94
N PHE A 57 10.98 4.12 37.86
CA PHE A 57 9.86 4.69 37.15
C PHE A 57 9.99 4.39 35.63
N SER A 58 8.88 4.50 34.91
CA SER A 58 8.86 4.38 33.46
C SER A 58 8.25 5.63 32.81
N ILE A 59 8.96 6.21 31.84
CA ILE A 59 8.45 7.32 31.03
C ILE A 59 7.94 6.72 29.71
N ARG A 60 6.63 6.81 29.51
CA ARG A 60 6.00 6.37 28.25
C ARG A 60 5.73 7.57 27.36
N ASN A 61 6.32 7.60 26.20
CA ASN A 61 6.08 8.64 25.21
C ASN A 61 4.98 8.17 24.24
N GLN A 62 3.95 9.00 24.07
CA GLN A 62 2.85 8.71 23.15
C GLN A 62 3.32 8.62 21.69
N LEU A 63 4.39 9.36 21.31
CA LEU A 63 4.97 9.27 19.96
C LEU A 63 5.55 7.88 19.69
N GLN A 64 6.20 7.23 20.66
CA GLN A 64 6.73 5.88 20.47
C GLN A 64 5.62 4.87 20.17
N ALA A 65 4.45 5.01 20.79
CA ALA A 65 3.30 4.17 20.48
C ALA A 65 2.79 4.42 19.05
N LEU A 66 2.75 5.68 18.61
CA LEU A 66 2.38 6.03 17.24
C LEU A 66 3.42 5.52 16.22
N ASP A 67 4.71 5.60 16.54
CA ASP A 67 5.79 5.08 15.68
C ASP A 67 5.69 3.56 15.50
N ILE A 68 5.36 2.83 16.56
CA ILE A 68 5.12 1.37 16.48
C ILE A 68 3.90 1.09 15.59
N LEU A 69 2.79 1.81 15.80
CA LEU A 69 1.58 1.64 14.98
C LEU A 69 1.84 1.95 13.50
N THR A 70 2.56 3.04 13.21
CA THR A 70 2.92 3.39 11.83
C THR A 70 3.86 2.36 11.21
N SER A 71 4.81 1.83 11.97
CA SER A 71 5.72 0.78 11.51
C SER A 71 4.97 -0.50 11.18
N VAL A 72 4.06 -0.94 12.04
CA VAL A 72 3.20 -2.11 11.80
C VAL A 72 2.30 -1.88 10.58
N THR A 73 1.67 -0.72 10.47
CA THR A 73 0.82 -0.36 9.33
C THR A 73 1.62 -0.37 8.02
N ASN A 74 2.83 0.18 8.03
CA ASN A 74 3.71 0.17 6.86
C ASN A 74 4.17 -1.25 6.48
N ALA A 75 4.46 -2.11 7.47
CA ALA A 75 4.79 -3.52 7.22
C ALA A 75 3.62 -4.26 6.56
N ILE A 76 2.39 -4.09 7.05
CA ILE A 76 1.17 -4.66 6.45
C ILE A 76 0.97 -4.13 5.03
N ARG A 77 1.12 -2.82 4.81
CA ARG A 77 1.00 -2.21 3.49
C ARG A 77 2.01 -2.81 2.49
N ASN A 78 3.27 -2.94 2.89
CA ASN A 78 4.31 -3.51 2.04
C ASN A 78 4.03 -4.99 1.73
N PHE A 79 3.55 -5.75 2.71
CA PHE A 79 3.15 -7.14 2.53
C PHE A 79 2.00 -7.28 1.52
N LEU A 80 0.94 -6.47 1.66
CA LEU A 80 -0.17 -6.44 0.72
C LEU A 80 0.27 -6.00 -0.68
N ALA A 81 1.18 -5.02 -0.78
CA ALA A 81 1.74 -4.60 -2.04
C ALA A 81 2.55 -5.72 -2.73
N ALA A 82 3.29 -6.52 -1.97
CA ALA A 82 4.00 -7.68 -2.50
C ALA A 82 3.03 -8.75 -3.05
N ILE A 83 1.95 -9.06 -2.31
CA ILE A 83 0.90 -9.98 -2.79
C ILE A 83 0.25 -9.43 -4.06
N GLY A 84 -0.09 -8.15 -4.09
CA GLY A 84 -0.63 -7.48 -5.28
C GLY A 84 0.34 -7.54 -6.47
N GLY A 85 1.64 -7.37 -6.23
CA GLY A 85 2.69 -7.50 -7.23
C GLY A 85 2.73 -8.91 -7.83
N ILE A 86 2.66 -9.95 -7.00
CA ILE A 86 2.60 -11.35 -7.47
C ILE A 86 1.33 -11.58 -8.31
N ALA A 87 0.18 -11.10 -7.85
CA ALA A 87 -1.07 -11.22 -8.60
C ALA A 87 -1.00 -10.52 -9.97
N LEU A 88 -0.35 -9.36 -10.06
CA LEU A 88 -0.10 -8.64 -11.31
C LEU A 88 0.84 -9.42 -12.25
N LEU A 89 1.88 -10.07 -11.71
CA LEU A 89 2.77 -10.92 -12.50
C LEU A 89 2.00 -12.10 -13.11
N VAL A 90 1.20 -12.80 -12.31
CA VAL A 90 0.39 -13.93 -12.78
C VAL A 90 -0.64 -13.47 -13.81
N GLY A 91 -1.36 -12.38 -13.56
CA GLY A 91 -2.31 -11.79 -14.51
C GLY A 91 -1.64 -11.30 -15.80
N GLY A 92 -0.45 -10.71 -15.69
CA GLY A 92 0.36 -10.26 -16.82
C GLY A 92 0.83 -11.41 -17.71
N ILE A 93 1.27 -12.52 -17.11
CA ILE A 93 1.60 -13.77 -17.83
C ILE A 93 0.35 -14.30 -18.55
N GLY A 94 -0.83 -14.21 -17.90
CA GLY A 94 -2.12 -14.55 -18.55
C GLY A 94 -2.39 -13.71 -19.80
N ILE A 95 -2.23 -12.39 -19.71
CA ILE A 95 -2.35 -11.47 -20.87
C ILE A 95 -1.36 -11.86 -21.97
N MET A 96 -0.11 -12.10 -21.62
CA MET A 96 0.93 -12.50 -22.58
C MET A 96 0.55 -13.80 -23.31
N ASN A 97 0.06 -14.81 -22.59
CA ASN A 97 -0.32 -16.08 -23.18
C ASN A 97 -1.52 -15.94 -24.12
N ILE A 98 -2.57 -15.20 -23.72
CA ILE A 98 -3.74 -14.93 -24.56
C ILE A 98 -3.30 -14.20 -25.83
N MET A 99 -2.42 -13.22 -25.71
CA MET A 99 -1.92 -12.47 -26.86
C MET A 99 -1.05 -13.29 -27.80
N LEU A 100 -0.23 -14.23 -27.25
CA LEU A 100 0.53 -15.16 -28.10
C LEU A 100 -0.41 -16.04 -28.93
N VAL A 101 -1.49 -16.55 -28.33
CA VAL A 101 -2.51 -17.32 -29.06
C VAL A 101 -3.21 -16.45 -30.11
N SER A 102 -3.65 -15.24 -29.74
CA SER A 102 -4.30 -14.29 -30.66
C SER A 102 -3.40 -13.93 -31.85
N VAL A 103 -2.09 -13.74 -31.63
CA VAL A 103 -1.12 -13.51 -32.69
C VAL A 103 -1.02 -14.72 -33.62
N MET A 104 -1.02 -15.96 -33.08
CA MET A 104 -0.97 -17.18 -33.86
C MET A 104 -2.23 -17.37 -34.72
N GLU A 105 -3.41 -17.09 -34.18
CA GLU A 105 -4.68 -17.16 -34.92
C GLU A 105 -4.77 -16.13 -36.04
N ARG A 106 -4.08 -14.97 -35.87
CA ARG A 106 -4.08 -13.87 -36.89
C ARG A 106 -2.81 -13.83 -37.74
N VAL A 107 -2.03 -14.90 -37.78
CA VAL A 107 -0.77 -14.97 -38.57
C VAL A 107 -0.99 -14.58 -40.04
N HIS A 108 -2.01 -15.14 -40.70
CA HIS A 108 -2.34 -14.88 -42.10
C HIS A 108 -2.69 -13.39 -42.34
N GLU A 109 -3.47 -12.79 -41.45
CA GLU A 109 -3.86 -11.37 -41.50
C GLU A 109 -2.63 -10.46 -41.34
N ILE A 110 -1.75 -10.77 -40.43
CA ILE A 110 -0.48 -10.04 -40.18
C ILE A 110 0.42 -10.16 -41.45
N GLY A 111 0.49 -11.36 -42.01
CA GLY A 111 1.24 -11.63 -43.24
C GLY A 111 0.72 -10.78 -44.42
N LEU A 112 -0.61 -10.74 -44.60
CA LEU A 112 -1.24 -9.94 -45.68
C LEU A 112 -0.97 -8.45 -45.50
N ARG A 113 -1.15 -7.90 -44.29
CA ARG A 113 -0.83 -6.48 -44.01
C ARG A 113 0.62 -6.14 -44.33
N LYS A 114 1.56 -7.02 -44.00
CA LYS A 114 2.98 -6.82 -44.29
C LYS A 114 3.31 -6.96 -45.78
N ALA A 115 2.63 -7.85 -46.48
CA ALA A 115 2.80 -8.01 -47.94
C ALA A 115 2.34 -6.76 -48.68
N VAL A 116 1.31 -6.04 -48.19
CA VAL A 116 0.81 -4.76 -48.74
C VAL A 116 1.63 -3.56 -48.25
N GLY A 117 2.70 -3.77 -47.44
CA GLY A 117 3.66 -2.73 -47.08
C GLY A 117 3.52 -2.16 -45.67
N ALA A 118 2.78 -2.80 -44.76
CA ALA A 118 2.73 -2.36 -43.36
C ALA A 118 4.11 -2.42 -42.72
N ARG A 119 4.54 -1.31 -42.08
CA ARG A 119 5.80 -1.25 -41.34
C ARG A 119 5.69 -2.06 -40.05
N ARG A 120 6.81 -2.61 -39.60
CA ARG A 120 6.89 -3.36 -38.32
C ARG A 120 6.31 -2.60 -37.11
N ILE A 121 6.54 -1.28 -37.06
CA ILE A 121 6.05 -0.43 -35.97
C ILE A 121 4.52 -0.37 -35.93
N HIS A 122 3.84 -0.41 -37.06
CA HIS A 122 2.37 -0.37 -37.11
C HIS A 122 1.78 -1.63 -36.50
N ILE A 123 2.33 -2.80 -36.80
CA ILE A 123 1.92 -4.07 -36.22
C ILE A 123 2.24 -4.09 -34.71
N LEU A 124 3.44 -3.64 -34.30
CA LEU A 124 3.82 -3.56 -32.90
C LEU A 124 2.84 -2.69 -32.10
N LEU A 125 2.60 -1.46 -32.57
CA LEU A 125 1.70 -0.51 -31.90
C LEU A 125 0.26 -1.02 -31.83
N GLN A 126 -0.23 -1.67 -32.87
CA GLN A 126 -1.58 -2.26 -32.88
C GLN A 126 -1.75 -3.24 -31.71
N PHE A 127 -0.83 -4.22 -31.58
CA PHE A 127 -0.91 -5.21 -30.52
C PHE A 127 -0.63 -4.62 -29.13
N LEU A 128 0.24 -3.61 -29.01
CA LEU A 128 0.47 -2.89 -27.75
C LEU A 128 -0.77 -2.11 -27.30
N ILE A 129 -1.48 -1.47 -28.22
CA ILE A 129 -2.73 -0.78 -27.89
C ILE A 129 -3.79 -1.80 -27.46
N GLU A 130 -3.91 -2.93 -28.17
CA GLU A 130 -4.86 -3.99 -27.85
C GLU A 130 -4.62 -4.54 -26.42
N THR A 131 -3.36 -4.87 -26.08
CA THR A 131 -3.00 -5.34 -24.74
C THR A 131 -3.21 -4.28 -23.67
N SER A 132 -2.91 -3.01 -23.98
CA SER A 132 -3.12 -1.89 -23.06
C SER A 132 -4.60 -1.68 -22.77
N LEU A 133 -5.46 -1.83 -23.75
CA LEU A 133 -6.91 -1.75 -23.57
C LEU A 133 -7.44 -2.90 -22.71
N ILE A 134 -6.99 -4.15 -22.97
CA ILE A 134 -7.37 -5.31 -22.14
C ILE A 134 -6.96 -5.08 -20.70
N ALA A 135 -5.71 -4.65 -20.47
CA ALA A 135 -5.20 -4.39 -19.13
C ALA A 135 -5.96 -3.22 -18.44
N LEU A 136 -6.30 -2.17 -19.19
CA LEU A 136 -7.07 -1.04 -18.67
C LEU A 136 -8.49 -1.48 -18.27
N MET A 137 -9.17 -2.26 -19.10
CA MET A 137 -10.49 -2.82 -18.77
C MET A 137 -10.43 -3.68 -17.51
N GLY A 138 -9.43 -4.57 -17.40
CA GLY A 138 -9.15 -5.35 -16.20
C GLY A 138 -8.90 -4.46 -14.98
N GLY A 139 -8.14 -3.38 -15.15
CA GLY A 139 -7.87 -2.37 -14.13
C GLY A 139 -9.14 -1.66 -13.63
N VAL A 140 -10.02 -1.26 -14.55
CA VAL A 140 -11.32 -0.63 -14.21
C VAL A 140 -12.20 -1.62 -13.43
N VAL A 141 -12.32 -2.86 -13.90
CA VAL A 141 -13.06 -3.90 -13.19
C VAL A 141 -12.45 -4.16 -11.81
N GLY A 142 -11.12 -4.21 -11.71
CA GLY A 142 -10.42 -4.37 -10.45
C GLY A 142 -10.65 -3.22 -9.46
N ILE A 143 -10.68 -1.97 -9.94
CA ILE A 143 -11.01 -0.79 -9.13
C ILE A 143 -12.44 -0.89 -8.61
N ILE A 144 -13.40 -1.23 -9.44
CA ILE A 144 -14.80 -1.37 -9.04
C ILE A 144 -14.95 -2.48 -8.00
N ALA A 145 -14.40 -3.66 -8.27
CA ALA A 145 -14.46 -4.80 -7.37
C ALA A 145 -13.75 -4.51 -6.03
N GLY A 146 -12.55 -3.92 -6.08
CA GLY A 146 -11.80 -3.55 -4.88
C GLY A 146 -12.51 -2.49 -4.04
N SER A 147 -13.12 -1.48 -4.70
CA SER A 147 -13.93 -0.47 -4.01
C SER A 147 -15.16 -1.09 -3.35
N PHE A 148 -15.83 -1.99 -4.04
CA PHE A 148 -17.00 -2.70 -3.49
C PHE A 148 -16.65 -3.51 -2.24
N VAL A 149 -15.55 -4.28 -2.30
CA VAL A 149 -15.05 -5.06 -1.15
C VAL A 149 -14.70 -4.13 0.01
N SER A 150 -14.05 -2.99 -0.26
CA SER A 150 -13.68 -2.03 0.78
C SER A 150 -14.90 -1.39 1.45
N VAL A 151 -15.93 -1.04 0.68
CA VAL A 151 -17.21 -0.52 1.22
C VAL A 151 -17.91 -1.58 2.07
N LEU A 152 -17.97 -2.82 1.58
CA LEU A 152 -18.56 -3.93 2.32
C LEU A 152 -17.84 -4.18 3.65
N PHE A 153 -16.51 -4.13 3.64
CA PHE A 153 -15.71 -4.25 4.86
C PHE A 153 -15.98 -3.10 5.85
N ALA A 154 -16.02 -1.86 5.37
CA ALA A 154 -16.35 -0.70 6.20
C ALA A 154 -17.75 -0.82 6.80
N PHE A 155 -18.73 -1.27 6.02
CA PHE A 155 -20.10 -1.50 6.51
C PHE A 155 -20.16 -2.55 7.62
N ILE A 156 -19.47 -3.67 7.46
CA ILE A 156 -19.39 -4.74 8.47
C ILE A 156 -18.66 -4.25 9.73
N ALA A 157 -17.54 -3.54 9.58
CA ALA A 157 -16.79 -3.00 10.70
C ALA A 157 -17.63 -2.03 11.53
N ASN A 158 -18.34 -1.11 10.88
CA ASN A 158 -19.26 -0.18 11.55
C ASN A 158 -20.45 -0.89 12.24
N TYR A 159 -20.97 -1.94 11.63
CA TYR A 159 -22.02 -2.76 12.25
C TYR A 159 -21.54 -3.46 13.52
N LEU A 160 -20.25 -3.83 13.58
CA LEU A 160 -19.60 -4.43 14.77
C LEU A 160 -19.19 -3.38 15.82
N GLY A 161 -19.44 -2.08 15.59
CA GLY A 161 -19.15 -1.00 16.53
C GLY A 161 -17.75 -0.41 16.40
N TYR A 162 -17.02 -0.68 15.32
CA TYR A 162 -15.76 -0.03 15.01
C TYR A 162 -16.04 1.20 14.13
N ASP A 163 -15.51 2.36 14.50
CA ASP A 163 -15.57 3.57 13.67
C ASP A 163 -14.58 3.42 12.50
N TRP A 164 -15.08 2.94 11.34
CA TRP A 164 -14.29 2.75 10.15
C TRP A 164 -14.79 3.62 9.01
N ASP A 165 -13.98 4.60 8.63
CA ASP A 165 -14.29 5.49 7.51
C ASP A 165 -13.81 4.91 6.18
N PHE A 166 -14.73 4.83 5.21
CA PHE A 166 -14.36 4.52 3.83
C PHE A 166 -13.81 5.76 3.14
N VAL A 167 -12.52 5.72 2.76
CA VAL A 167 -11.88 6.81 2.03
C VAL A 167 -11.33 6.28 0.71
N LEU A 168 -11.89 6.77 -0.40
CA LEU A 168 -11.37 6.50 -1.73
C LEU A 168 -10.38 7.61 -2.13
N SER A 169 -9.11 7.28 -2.15
CA SER A 169 -8.06 8.24 -2.52
C SER A 169 -7.90 8.33 -4.05
N LEU A 170 -8.04 9.53 -4.62
CA LEU A 170 -7.77 9.78 -6.04
C LEU A 170 -6.34 9.35 -6.43
N ARG A 171 -5.39 9.51 -5.54
CA ARG A 171 -4.02 9.04 -5.73
C ARG A 171 -3.93 7.53 -5.91
N SER A 172 -4.70 6.76 -5.14
CA SER A 172 -4.73 5.30 -5.27
C SER A 172 -5.35 4.86 -6.59
N LEU A 173 -6.40 5.55 -7.06
CA LEU A 173 -7.01 5.30 -8.36
C LEU A 173 -6.04 5.57 -9.51
N THR A 174 -5.35 6.70 -9.49
CA THR A 174 -4.37 7.04 -10.54
C THR A 174 -3.22 6.05 -10.57
N ILE A 175 -2.71 5.62 -9.40
CA ILE A 175 -1.66 4.59 -9.32
C ILE A 175 -2.16 3.26 -9.89
N ALA A 176 -3.38 2.84 -9.57
CA ALA A 176 -3.97 1.61 -10.09
C ALA A 176 -4.07 1.61 -11.63
N VAL A 177 -4.52 2.72 -12.24
CA VAL A 177 -4.58 2.88 -13.69
C VAL A 177 -3.19 2.84 -14.32
N ILE A 178 -2.22 3.55 -13.75
CA ILE A 178 -0.84 3.57 -14.25
C ILE A 178 -0.21 2.16 -14.20
N ILE A 179 -0.36 1.45 -13.08
CA ILE A 179 0.16 0.10 -12.92
C ILE A 179 -0.52 -0.86 -13.90
N SER A 180 -1.83 -0.75 -14.10
CA SER A 180 -2.57 -1.56 -15.06
C SER A 180 -2.06 -1.37 -16.49
N LEU A 181 -1.90 -0.12 -16.93
CA LEU A 181 -1.32 0.21 -18.24
C LEU A 181 0.12 -0.29 -18.36
N ALA A 182 0.95 -0.09 -17.34
CA ALA A 182 2.33 -0.57 -17.34
C ALA A 182 2.40 -2.10 -17.48
N THR A 183 1.51 -2.82 -16.80
CA THR A 183 1.38 -4.28 -16.90
C THR A 183 1.02 -4.71 -18.33
N GLY A 184 0.01 -4.07 -18.92
CA GLY A 184 -0.39 -4.33 -20.32
C GLY A 184 0.73 -4.10 -21.32
N LEU A 185 1.45 -2.97 -21.18
CA LEU A 185 2.59 -2.66 -22.03
C LEU A 185 3.76 -3.65 -21.85
N PHE A 186 4.09 -3.98 -20.59
CA PHE A 186 5.22 -4.86 -20.28
C PHE A 186 4.98 -6.29 -20.80
N PHE A 187 3.86 -6.89 -20.45
CA PHE A 187 3.54 -8.26 -20.87
C PHE A 187 3.05 -8.36 -22.32
N GLY A 188 2.49 -7.29 -22.87
CA GLY A 188 2.09 -7.20 -24.27
C GLY A 188 3.25 -6.97 -25.25
N PHE A 189 4.39 -6.45 -24.75
CA PHE A 189 5.51 -6.12 -25.60
C PHE A 189 6.08 -7.35 -26.32
N TYR A 190 6.29 -8.46 -25.63
CA TYR A 190 6.86 -9.66 -26.21
C TYR A 190 6.02 -10.26 -27.36
N PRO A 191 4.71 -10.53 -27.21
CA PRO A 191 3.87 -11.01 -28.29
C PRO A 191 3.76 -10.01 -29.44
N ALA A 192 3.62 -8.72 -29.15
CA ALA A 192 3.55 -7.67 -30.16
C ALA A 192 4.85 -7.58 -31.00
N TRP A 193 5.99 -7.67 -30.33
CA TRP A 193 7.29 -7.69 -30.98
C TRP A 193 7.46 -8.93 -31.87
N ARG A 194 7.04 -10.10 -31.39
CA ARG A 194 7.07 -11.34 -32.19
C ARG A 194 6.19 -11.24 -33.43
N ALA A 195 4.96 -10.73 -33.29
CA ALA A 195 4.06 -10.45 -34.42
C ALA A 195 4.68 -9.49 -35.42
N SER A 196 5.32 -8.41 -34.93
CA SER A 196 5.95 -7.41 -35.81
C SER A 196 7.14 -7.95 -36.62
N LYS A 197 7.79 -9.02 -36.19
CA LYS A 197 8.95 -9.63 -36.87
C LYS A 197 8.59 -10.77 -37.81
N MET A 198 7.34 -11.22 -37.88
CA MET A 198 6.94 -12.30 -38.81
C MET A 198 7.30 -12.01 -40.22
N ASN A 199 7.77 -13.06 -40.93
CA ASN A 199 8.05 -13.00 -42.35
C ASN A 199 6.72 -13.16 -43.16
N PRO A 200 6.35 -12.22 -44.05
CA PRO A 200 5.09 -12.30 -44.79
C PRO A 200 4.96 -13.57 -45.64
N ILE A 201 6.07 -14.09 -46.18
CA ILE A 201 6.06 -15.31 -47.02
C ILE A 201 5.69 -16.52 -46.13
N GLU A 202 6.29 -16.65 -44.97
CA GLU A 202 6.02 -17.75 -44.05
C GLU A 202 4.60 -17.65 -43.45
N ALA A 203 4.17 -16.42 -43.09
CA ALA A 203 2.84 -16.17 -42.55
C ALA A 203 1.71 -16.53 -43.54
N LEU A 204 1.92 -16.34 -44.84
CA LEU A 204 0.95 -16.70 -45.89
C LEU A 204 0.98 -18.18 -46.25
N ARG A 205 2.06 -18.90 -45.93
CA ARG A 205 2.20 -20.33 -46.17
C ARG A 205 1.60 -21.20 -45.04
N TYR A 206 1.39 -20.58 -43.90
CA TYR A 206 0.76 -21.22 -42.72
C TYR A 206 -0.78 -21.18 -42.85
N ALA A 207 -1.33 -21.79 -43.86
CA ALA A 207 -2.77 -21.95 -44.08
C ALA A 207 -3.14 -23.43 -43.96
#